data_c01e7ca71e9bc05519072b75fe129cf4
#
_entry.id   c01e7ca71e9bc05519072b75fe129cf4
#
_cell.length_a   1.000
_cell.length_b   1.000
_cell.length_c   1.000
_cell.angle_alpha   90.00
_cell.angle_beta   90.00
_cell.angle_gamma   90.00
#
_symmetry.space_group_name_H-M   'P 1'
#
loop_
_entity.id
_entity.type
_entity.pdbx_description
1 polymer ?
#
loop_
_entity_poly.entity_id
_entity_poly.type
_entity_poly.pdbx_seq_one_letter_code
_entity_poly.pdbx_strand_id
1 'polypeptide(L)'
;MRKSGILMHISSLPSKYGIGKMGKSAYDFVDFLVSAGVKCWQILPLSPTSYGDSPYQSFSVYAGNPYFIDFETLKREGLIKKSDYEDIKWQDNDHQVNYSIIYNNCFKVLRQAYKTYKRDISKRYKTFVEKNSSWLDDYALFMALKFKNNGKPWYEWDKKLAMRDSNALKKASEELEKETEFFKFIQYKFFRQWSNLKKYANDKGVEIIGDMPIYVSSILIVSSGIKGTGPYLLSSNQ
;
A
#
# COMPACT_ATOMS: atom_id res chain seq x y z
N MET A 1 25.15 -5.38 -22.71
CA MET A 1 25.97 -5.76 -21.56
C MET A 1 25.11 -6.64 -20.63
N ARG A 2 25.59 -7.78 -20.15
CA ARG A 2 24.84 -8.63 -19.19
C ARG A 2 24.88 -7.97 -17.80
N LYS A 3 23.74 -7.97 -17.08
CA LYS A 3 23.63 -7.48 -15.70
C LYS A 3 23.22 -8.64 -14.80
N SER A 4 23.77 -8.67 -13.58
CA SER A 4 23.30 -9.57 -12.52
C SER A 4 22.24 -8.88 -11.67
N GLY A 5 21.28 -9.65 -11.16
CA GLY A 5 20.22 -9.15 -10.29
C GLY A 5 19.87 -10.14 -9.18
N ILE A 6 19.28 -9.64 -8.11
CA ILE A 6 18.70 -10.45 -7.03
C ILE A 6 17.22 -10.13 -6.95
N LEU A 7 16.39 -11.19 -6.90
CA LEU A 7 14.98 -11.07 -6.55
C LEU A 7 14.87 -11.14 -5.02
N MET A 8 14.40 -10.04 -4.42
CA MET A 8 14.12 -9.95 -3.00
C MET A 8 12.93 -9.03 -2.78
N HIS A 9 11.80 -9.58 -2.40
CA HIS A 9 10.63 -8.75 -2.13
C HIS A 9 10.80 -7.98 -0.81
N ILE A 10 10.24 -6.77 -0.72
CA ILE A 10 10.35 -5.93 0.48
C ILE A 10 9.83 -6.65 1.72
N SER A 11 8.72 -7.42 1.61
CA SER A 11 8.19 -8.21 2.73
C SER A 11 9.18 -9.19 3.35
N SER A 12 10.16 -9.66 2.57
CA SER A 12 11.15 -10.66 3.00
C SER A 12 12.40 -10.06 3.62
N LEU A 13 12.51 -8.73 3.64
CA LEU A 13 13.63 -8.06 4.31
C LEU A 13 13.50 -8.19 5.84
N PRO A 14 14.61 -8.29 6.58
CA PRO A 14 14.58 -8.39 8.04
C PRO A 14 13.84 -7.20 8.68
N SER A 15 12.95 -7.49 9.62
CA SER A 15 12.17 -6.45 10.31
C SER A 15 11.69 -6.93 11.66
N LYS A 16 11.81 -6.10 12.67
CA LYS A 16 11.18 -6.32 14.00
C LYS A 16 9.67 -6.08 14.00
N TYR A 17 9.09 -5.72 12.86
CA TYR A 17 7.67 -5.42 12.71
C TYR A 17 6.91 -6.53 11.98
N GLY A 18 7.44 -7.74 11.99
CA GLY A 18 6.80 -8.95 11.45
C GLY A 18 6.70 -9.02 9.93
N ILE A 19 7.05 -7.95 9.23
CA ILE A 19 7.12 -7.89 7.76
C ILE A 19 8.15 -6.82 7.37
N GLY A 20 8.91 -7.07 6.31
CA GLY A 20 9.86 -6.11 5.78
C GLY A 20 9.21 -4.77 5.42
N LYS A 21 9.97 -3.69 5.61
CA LYS A 21 9.51 -2.31 5.41
C LYS A 21 10.49 -1.50 4.58
N MET A 22 10.03 -0.36 4.02
CA MET A 22 10.88 0.60 3.29
C MET A 22 11.73 1.44 4.26
N GLY A 23 12.36 0.75 5.25
CA GLY A 23 13.19 1.31 6.30
C GLY A 23 14.65 0.90 6.17
N LYS A 24 15.38 0.94 7.29
CA LYS A 24 16.83 0.68 7.32
C LYS A 24 17.23 -0.57 6.56
N SER A 25 16.55 -1.71 6.76
CA SER A 25 16.91 -2.97 6.09
C SER A 25 16.84 -2.90 4.57
N ALA A 26 15.92 -2.09 4.01
CA ALA A 26 15.82 -1.91 2.57
C ALA A 26 16.98 -1.06 2.02
N TYR A 27 17.41 -0.05 2.75
CA TYR A 27 18.60 0.74 2.41
C TYR A 27 19.89 -0.06 2.56
N ASP A 28 20.03 -0.82 3.65
CA ASP A 28 21.17 -1.74 3.87
C ASP A 28 21.24 -2.80 2.75
N PHE A 29 20.10 -3.29 2.27
CA PHE A 29 20.07 -4.23 1.15
C PHE A 29 20.57 -3.60 -0.15
N VAL A 30 20.21 -2.34 -0.43
CA VAL A 30 20.80 -1.60 -1.56
C VAL A 30 22.33 -1.49 -1.41
N ASP A 31 22.82 -1.17 -0.21
CA ASP A 31 24.25 -1.06 0.05
C ASP A 31 24.97 -2.42 -0.14
N PHE A 32 24.34 -3.50 0.30
CA PHE A 32 24.82 -4.87 0.05
C PHE A 32 24.91 -5.16 -1.46
N LEU A 33 23.87 -4.84 -2.25
CA LEU A 33 23.90 -5.05 -3.70
C LEU A 33 25.06 -4.29 -4.36
N VAL A 34 25.28 -3.05 -3.95
CA VAL A 34 26.41 -2.23 -4.44
C VAL A 34 27.74 -2.89 -4.12
N SER A 35 27.95 -3.32 -2.87
CA SER A 35 29.18 -3.95 -2.43
C SER A 35 29.46 -5.29 -3.12
N ALA A 36 28.39 -6.02 -3.47
CA ALA A 36 28.44 -7.28 -4.21
C ALA A 36 28.55 -7.09 -5.74
N GLY A 37 28.58 -5.86 -6.24
CA GLY A 37 28.65 -5.58 -7.67
C GLY A 37 27.36 -5.88 -8.45
N VAL A 38 26.24 -6.15 -7.75
CA VAL A 38 24.93 -6.46 -8.33
C VAL A 38 24.25 -5.19 -8.82
N LYS A 39 23.69 -5.22 -10.02
CA LYS A 39 23.15 -4.03 -10.69
C LYS A 39 21.63 -3.95 -10.72
N CYS A 40 20.93 -5.04 -10.41
CA CYS A 40 19.48 -5.07 -10.48
C CYS A 40 18.90 -5.66 -9.18
N TRP A 41 17.88 -4.96 -8.66
CA TRP A 41 17.03 -5.46 -7.58
C TRP A 41 15.63 -5.73 -8.13
N GLN A 42 15.26 -7.01 -8.25
CA GLN A 42 13.91 -7.39 -8.65
C GLN A 42 13.01 -7.54 -7.44
N ILE A 43 11.81 -6.95 -7.53
CA ILE A 43 10.77 -7.01 -6.50
C ILE A 43 9.48 -7.56 -7.09
N LEU A 44 8.65 -8.16 -6.24
CA LEU A 44 7.28 -8.53 -6.58
C LEU A 44 6.36 -7.29 -6.55
N PRO A 45 5.09 -7.38 -7.00
CA PRO A 45 4.17 -6.26 -6.97
C PRO A 45 4.06 -5.66 -5.56
N LEU A 46 4.11 -4.33 -5.47
CA LEU A 46 4.04 -3.58 -4.20
C LEU A 46 2.61 -3.20 -3.81
N SER A 47 1.62 -3.71 -4.52
CA SER A 47 0.21 -3.39 -4.30
C SER A 47 -0.33 -4.01 -3.01
N PRO A 48 -1.43 -3.45 -2.44
CA PRO A 48 -2.08 -4.03 -1.27
C PRO A 48 -2.51 -5.46 -1.53
N THR A 49 -2.20 -6.36 -0.61
CA THR A 49 -2.62 -7.77 -0.71
C THR A 49 -4.09 -7.92 -0.33
N SER A 50 -4.76 -8.92 -0.93
CA SER A 50 -6.13 -9.29 -0.63
C SER A 50 -6.21 -10.66 0.07
N TYR A 51 -7.25 -11.41 -0.17
CA TYR A 51 -7.40 -12.75 0.38
C TYR A 51 -6.22 -13.65 -0.05
N GLY A 52 -5.64 -14.36 0.92
CA GLY A 52 -4.48 -15.23 0.71
C GLY A 52 -3.12 -14.51 0.71
N ASP A 53 -3.11 -13.20 0.97
CA ASP A 53 -1.90 -12.38 1.17
C ASP A 53 -0.86 -12.44 0.03
N SER A 54 -1.28 -12.90 -1.15
CA SER A 54 -0.44 -12.94 -2.34
C SER A 54 -0.21 -11.54 -2.90
N PRO A 55 1.03 -11.17 -3.25
CA PRO A 55 1.32 -9.89 -3.90
C PRO A 55 0.69 -9.74 -5.29
N TYR A 56 0.28 -10.86 -5.91
CA TYR A 56 -0.40 -10.88 -7.19
C TYR A 56 -1.92 -10.72 -7.09
N GLN A 57 -2.49 -10.89 -5.90
CA GLN A 57 -3.90 -10.67 -5.63
C GLN A 57 -4.11 -9.35 -4.91
N SER A 58 -4.35 -8.29 -5.65
CA SER A 58 -4.47 -6.94 -5.12
C SER A 58 -5.87 -6.36 -5.28
N PHE A 59 -6.19 -5.37 -4.45
CA PHE A 59 -7.40 -4.53 -4.61
C PHE A 59 -7.21 -3.45 -5.67
N SER A 60 -5.98 -3.06 -5.96
CA SER A 60 -5.65 -1.99 -6.91
C SER A 60 -4.25 -2.19 -7.46
N VAL A 61 -4.09 -1.97 -8.75
CA VAL A 61 -2.78 -1.99 -9.42
C VAL A 61 -1.98 -0.70 -9.20
N TYR A 62 -2.65 0.37 -8.78
CA TYR A 62 -2.01 1.69 -8.57
C TYR A 62 -1.58 1.91 -7.13
N ALA A 63 -2.34 1.39 -6.16
CA ALA A 63 -2.10 1.64 -4.75
C ALA A 63 -0.90 0.85 -4.22
N GLY A 64 -0.18 1.45 -3.28
CA GLY A 64 0.90 0.80 -2.56
C GLY A 64 0.44 0.11 -1.28
N ASN A 65 1.11 -0.98 -0.91
CA ASN A 65 0.78 -1.77 0.27
C ASN A 65 1.17 -1.03 1.56
N PRO A 66 0.22 -0.69 2.43
CA PRO A 66 0.48 0.02 3.68
C PRO A 66 1.43 -0.71 4.63
N TYR A 67 1.54 -2.03 4.51
CA TYR A 67 2.41 -2.84 5.37
C TYR A 67 3.89 -2.53 5.20
N PHE A 68 4.29 -1.99 4.04
CA PHE A 68 5.69 -1.62 3.76
C PHE A 68 6.08 -0.24 4.28
N ILE A 69 5.14 0.55 4.81
CA ILE A 69 5.44 1.86 5.40
C ILE A 69 6.30 1.67 6.65
N ASP A 70 7.47 2.29 6.67
CA ASP A 70 8.41 2.22 7.78
C ASP A 70 8.00 3.14 8.94
N PHE A 71 7.89 2.57 10.13
CA PHE A 71 7.47 3.28 11.33
C PHE A 71 8.58 4.17 11.90
N GLU A 72 9.86 3.78 11.77
CA GLU A 72 10.96 4.62 12.21
C GLU A 72 11.05 5.92 11.39
N THR A 73 10.68 5.85 10.12
CA THR A 73 10.55 7.05 9.28
C THR A 73 9.38 7.94 9.74
N LEU A 74 8.23 7.36 10.04
CA LEU A 74 7.09 8.12 10.59
C LEU A 74 7.42 8.76 11.94
N LYS A 75 8.20 8.05 12.78
CA LYS A 75 8.69 8.60 14.06
C LYS A 75 9.66 9.77 13.84
N ARG A 76 10.62 9.64 12.91
CA ARG A 76 11.54 10.76 12.57
C ARG A 76 10.80 11.98 12.03
N GLU A 77 9.66 11.76 11.36
CA GLU A 77 8.76 12.83 10.91
C GLU A 77 7.89 13.40 12.05
N GLY A 78 8.02 12.91 13.28
CA GLY A 78 7.24 13.36 14.44
C GLY A 78 5.77 12.95 14.44
N LEU A 79 5.39 11.97 13.58
CA LEU A 79 4.00 11.56 13.41
C LEU A 79 3.55 10.51 14.43
N ILE A 80 4.48 9.73 14.95
CA ILE A 80 4.26 8.71 15.98
C ILE A 80 5.39 8.74 17.00
N LYS A 81 5.11 8.20 18.17
CA LYS A 81 6.11 7.95 19.22
C LYS A 81 6.49 6.47 19.23
N LYS A 82 7.62 6.15 19.84
CA LYS A 82 8.09 4.76 19.98
C LYS A 82 7.07 3.90 20.75
N SER A 83 6.45 4.46 21.81
CA SER A 83 5.38 3.84 22.58
C SER A 83 4.12 3.45 21.78
N ASP A 84 3.92 4.01 20.59
CA ASP A 84 2.77 3.68 19.75
C ASP A 84 2.88 2.30 19.06
N TYR A 85 4.08 1.69 19.06
CA TYR A 85 4.34 0.46 18.32
C TYR A 85 5.37 -0.50 18.94
N GLU A 86 6.14 -0.11 19.97
CA GLU A 86 7.24 -0.94 20.50
C GLU A 86 6.76 -2.16 21.29
N ASP A 87 5.65 -2.02 22.03
CA ASP A 87 5.12 -3.09 22.88
C ASP A 87 4.21 -4.08 22.11
N ILE A 88 4.03 -3.86 20.81
CA ILE A 88 3.23 -4.74 19.99
C ILE A 88 4.06 -5.97 19.61
N LYS A 89 3.55 -7.16 19.92
CA LYS A 89 4.10 -8.42 19.41
C LYS A 89 3.78 -8.55 17.93
N TRP A 90 4.74 -8.19 17.06
CA TRP A 90 4.55 -8.13 15.63
C TRP A 90 4.66 -9.46 14.90
N GLN A 91 5.26 -10.47 15.53
CA GLN A 91 5.52 -11.78 14.93
C GLN A 91 5.50 -12.87 15.97
N ASP A 92 5.18 -14.08 15.55
CA ASP A 92 5.22 -15.28 16.38
C ASP A 92 6.55 -16.03 16.21
N ASN A 93 7.17 -15.90 15.02
CA ASN A 93 8.47 -16.47 14.68
C ASN A 93 9.15 -15.61 13.59
N ASP A 94 10.44 -15.89 13.33
CA ASP A 94 11.25 -15.12 12.38
C ASP A 94 11.20 -15.66 10.94
N HIS A 95 10.49 -16.74 10.68
CA HIS A 95 10.50 -17.43 9.39
C HIS A 95 9.27 -17.16 8.53
N GLN A 96 8.19 -16.67 9.13
CA GLN A 96 6.92 -16.46 8.43
C GLN A 96 6.26 -15.16 8.86
N VAL A 97 5.66 -14.46 7.88
CA VAL A 97 4.82 -13.30 8.16
C VAL A 97 3.45 -13.75 8.65
N ASN A 98 3.04 -13.33 9.83
CA ASN A 98 1.67 -13.48 10.30
C ASN A 98 0.84 -12.27 9.89
N TYR A 99 0.16 -12.37 8.74
CA TYR A 99 -0.63 -11.26 8.19
C TYR A 99 -1.80 -10.84 9.09
N SER A 100 -2.37 -11.73 9.89
CA SER A 100 -3.40 -11.37 10.87
C SER A 100 -2.87 -10.39 11.92
N ILE A 101 -1.65 -10.62 12.43
CA ILE A 101 -0.99 -9.71 13.38
C ILE A 101 -0.72 -8.37 12.69
N ILE A 102 -0.19 -8.41 11.47
CA ILE A 102 0.13 -7.20 10.70
C ILE A 102 -1.15 -6.40 10.43
N TYR A 103 -2.20 -7.03 9.92
CA TYR A 103 -3.48 -6.39 9.64
C TYR A 103 -4.05 -5.70 10.88
N ASN A 104 -4.11 -6.41 12.01
CA ASN A 104 -4.72 -5.90 13.24
C ASN A 104 -3.96 -4.73 13.88
N ASN A 105 -2.65 -4.63 13.64
CA ASN A 105 -1.80 -3.66 14.33
C ASN A 105 -1.28 -2.53 13.44
N CYS A 106 -0.94 -2.81 12.17
CA CYS A 106 -0.38 -1.81 11.26
C CYS A 106 -1.29 -0.58 11.12
N PHE A 107 -2.59 -0.82 10.88
CA PHE A 107 -3.55 0.27 10.75
C PHE A 107 -3.74 1.08 12.03
N LYS A 108 -3.58 0.50 13.22
CA LYS A 108 -3.63 1.25 14.49
C LYS A 108 -2.50 2.28 14.55
N VAL A 109 -1.27 1.87 14.20
CA VAL A 109 -0.10 2.76 14.15
C VAL A 109 -0.26 3.84 13.08
N LEU A 110 -0.72 3.48 11.88
CA LEU A 110 -0.96 4.42 10.80
C LEU A 110 -2.07 5.43 11.13
N ARG A 111 -3.11 5.03 11.86
CA ARG A 111 -4.16 5.94 12.35
C ARG A 111 -3.60 6.94 13.36
N GLN A 112 -2.68 6.51 14.22
CA GLN A 112 -2.03 7.42 15.15
C GLN A 112 -1.17 8.44 14.39
N ALA A 113 -0.43 8.01 13.37
CA ALA A 113 0.31 8.90 12.49
C ALA A 113 -0.60 9.93 11.80
N TYR A 114 -1.74 9.50 11.30
CA TYR A 114 -2.72 10.37 10.66
C TYR A 114 -3.33 11.40 11.62
N LYS A 115 -3.64 11.00 12.86
CA LYS A 115 -4.15 11.93 13.89
C LYS A 115 -3.20 13.11 14.14
N THR A 116 -1.90 12.84 14.10
CA THR A 116 -0.88 13.91 14.23
C THR A 116 -0.79 14.72 12.95
N TYR A 117 -0.71 14.06 11.80
CA TYR A 117 -0.52 14.68 10.49
C TYR A 117 -1.63 15.65 10.08
N LYS A 118 -2.89 15.32 10.34
CA LYS A 118 -4.04 16.14 9.94
C LYS A 118 -4.10 17.52 10.61
N ARG A 119 -3.25 17.78 11.64
CA ARG A 119 -3.14 19.07 12.30
C ARG A 119 -2.36 20.08 11.48
N ASP A 120 -1.47 19.59 10.61
CA ASP A 120 -0.66 20.44 9.71
C ASP A 120 -0.46 19.72 8.37
N ILE A 121 -1.41 19.92 7.46
CA ILE A 121 -1.44 19.27 6.14
C ILE A 121 -0.49 19.99 5.18
N SER A 122 0.58 19.30 4.78
CA SER A 122 1.60 19.86 3.91
C SER A 122 1.12 20.16 2.48
N LYS A 123 1.70 21.21 1.86
CA LYS A 123 1.47 21.50 0.43
C LYS A 123 1.80 20.30 -0.48
N ARG A 124 2.84 19.53 -0.11
CA ARG A 124 3.24 18.33 -0.87
C ARG A 124 2.15 17.25 -0.88
N TYR A 125 1.41 17.10 0.21
CA TYR A 125 0.27 16.18 0.26
C TYR A 125 -0.85 16.62 -0.69
N LYS A 126 -1.22 17.90 -0.65
CA LYS A 126 -2.25 18.44 -1.54
C LYS A 126 -1.89 18.20 -3.01
N THR A 127 -0.65 18.52 -3.39
CA THR A 127 -0.15 18.26 -4.75
C THR A 127 -0.16 16.76 -5.11
N PHE A 128 0.15 15.87 -4.15
CA PHE A 128 0.07 14.42 -4.37
C PHE A 128 -1.36 13.97 -4.64
N VAL A 129 -2.32 14.43 -3.83
CA VAL A 129 -3.75 14.09 -4.00
C VAL A 129 -4.26 14.59 -5.36
N GLU A 130 -3.97 15.85 -5.71
CA GLU A 130 -4.37 16.44 -7.00
C GLU A 130 -3.83 15.64 -8.19
N LYS A 131 -2.52 15.31 -8.18
CA LYS A 131 -1.87 14.58 -9.28
C LYS A 131 -2.34 13.13 -9.43
N ASN A 132 -2.86 12.54 -8.38
CA ASN A 132 -3.27 11.13 -8.35
C ASN A 132 -4.80 10.96 -8.25
N SER A 133 -5.59 12.04 -8.35
CA SER A 133 -7.04 12.01 -8.17
C SER A 133 -7.77 11.01 -9.07
N SER A 134 -7.22 10.74 -10.26
CA SER A 134 -7.81 9.81 -11.24
C SER A 134 -7.96 8.36 -10.72
N TRP A 135 -7.16 7.95 -9.75
CA TRP A 135 -7.26 6.61 -9.14
C TRP A 135 -7.39 6.66 -7.62
N LEU A 136 -6.80 7.68 -6.97
CA LEU A 136 -6.66 7.74 -5.52
C LEU A 136 -8.00 7.99 -4.83
N ASP A 137 -8.88 8.79 -5.41
CA ASP A 137 -10.20 9.09 -4.84
C ASP A 137 -11.07 7.83 -4.80
N ASP A 138 -11.15 7.09 -5.92
CA ASP A 138 -11.87 5.83 -6.02
C ASP A 138 -11.30 4.76 -5.08
N TYR A 139 -9.98 4.61 -5.05
CA TYR A 139 -9.31 3.66 -4.15
C TYR A 139 -9.58 3.98 -2.69
N ALA A 140 -9.43 5.22 -2.28
CA ALA A 140 -9.61 5.63 -0.89
C ALA A 140 -11.06 5.46 -0.42
N LEU A 141 -12.04 5.81 -1.26
CA LEU A 141 -13.45 5.57 -0.97
C LEU A 141 -13.77 4.07 -0.87
N PHE A 142 -13.25 3.26 -1.79
CA PHE A 142 -13.42 1.81 -1.72
C PHE A 142 -12.86 1.24 -0.42
N MET A 143 -11.65 1.61 -0.03
CA MET A 143 -11.06 1.13 1.21
C MET A 143 -11.87 1.57 2.43
N ALA A 144 -12.38 2.80 2.44
CA ALA A 144 -13.27 3.28 3.49
C ALA A 144 -14.56 2.44 3.57
N LEU A 145 -15.19 2.15 2.43
CA LEU A 145 -16.37 1.27 2.33
C LEU A 145 -16.04 -0.15 2.77
N LYS A 146 -14.89 -0.70 2.36
CA LYS A 146 -14.48 -2.04 2.76
C LYS A 146 -14.31 -2.16 4.26
N PHE A 147 -13.70 -1.17 4.90
CA PHE A 147 -13.58 -1.12 6.37
C PHE A 147 -14.94 -0.97 7.06
N LYS A 148 -15.83 -0.10 6.55
CA LYS A 148 -17.21 0.04 7.05
C LYS A 148 -17.98 -1.29 6.96
N ASN A 149 -17.75 -2.08 5.92
CA ASN A 149 -18.40 -3.37 5.69
C ASN A 149 -17.59 -4.56 6.25
N ASN A 150 -16.72 -4.35 7.27
CA ASN A 150 -15.97 -5.39 7.97
C ASN A 150 -15.12 -6.28 7.02
N GLY A 151 -14.53 -5.69 5.99
CA GLY A 151 -13.69 -6.40 5.03
C GLY A 151 -14.43 -7.21 3.97
N LYS A 152 -15.76 -7.24 3.97
CA LYS A 152 -16.55 -7.97 2.97
C LYS A 152 -16.20 -7.57 1.54
N PRO A 153 -16.29 -8.47 0.58
CA PRO A 153 -16.12 -8.14 -0.82
C PRO A 153 -17.23 -7.20 -1.31
N TRP A 154 -16.92 -6.38 -2.32
CA TRP A 154 -17.85 -5.34 -2.80
C TRP A 154 -19.20 -5.87 -3.30
N TYR A 155 -19.26 -7.08 -3.83
CA TYR A 155 -20.51 -7.69 -4.31
C TYR A 155 -21.46 -8.13 -3.17
N GLU A 156 -21.02 -8.11 -1.92
CA GLU A 156 -21.82 -8.31 -0.72
C GLU A 156 -22.28 -7.00 -0.05
N TRP A 157 -21.91 -5.84 -0.63
CA TRP A 157 -22.32 -4.54 -0.10
C TRP A 157 -23.75 -4.20 -0.53
N ASP A 158 -24.25 -3.05 -0.07
CA ASP A 158 -25.51 -2.50 -0.59
C ASP A 158 -25.48 -2.49 -2.13
N LYS A 159 -26.58 -2.92 -2.75
CA LYS A 159 -26.68 -3.11 -4.21
C LYS A 159 -26.36 -1.84 -4.98
N LYS A 160 -26.77 -0.66 -4.49
CA LYS A 160 -26.47 0.63 -5.16
C LYS A 160 -24.98 0.95 -5.09
N LEU A 161 -24.32 0.67 -3.97
CA LEU A 161 -22.87 0.82 -3.83
C LEU A 161 -22.12 -0.18 -4.71
N ALA A 162 -22.54 -1.44 -4.71
CA ALA A 162 -21.94 -2.48 -5.56
C ALA A 162 -22.07 -2.15 -7.05
N MET A 163 -23.20 -1.59 -7.47
CA MET A 163 -23.45 -1.16 -8.85
C MET A 163 -22.91 0.25 -9.17
N ARG A 164 -22.19 0.89 -8.24
CA ARG A 164 -21.58 2.21 -8.39
C ARG A 164 -22.60 3.31 -8.73
N ASP A 165 -23.82 3.25 -8.15
CA ASP A 165 -24.81 4.33 -8.29
C ASP A 165 -24.20 5.67 -7.84
N SER A 166 -24.30 6.69 -8.67
CA SER A 166 -23.61 7.97 -8.45
C SER A 166 -24.11 8.70 -7.19
N ASN A 167 -25.39 8.61 -6.87
CA ASN A 167 -25.96 9.24 -5.67
C ASN A 167 -25.53 8.49 -4.41
N ALA A 168 -25.51 7.15 -4.47
CA ALA A 168 -25.05 6.31 -3.37
C ALA A 168 -23.55 6.54 -3.09
N LEU A 169 -22.71 6.63 -4.14
CA LEU A 169 -21.28 6.93 -3.99
C LEU A 169 -21.05 8.33 -3.44
N LYS A 170 -21.78 9.35 -3.91
CA LYS A 170 -21.70 10.71 -3.38
C LYS A 170 -22.01 10.74 -1.89
N LYS A 171 -23.14 10.15 -1.49
CA LYS A 171 -23.54 10.06 -0.08
C LYS A 171 -22.49 9.32 0.76
N ALA A 172 -21.97 8.21 0.26
CA ALA A 172 -20.94 7.46 0.95
C ALA A 172 -19.64 8.27 1.08
N SER A 173 -19.25 9.03 0.06
CA SER A 173 -18.08 9.91 0.10
C SER A 173 -18.20 11.00 1.17
N GLU A 174 -19.36 11.61 1.29
CA GLU A 174 -19.66 12.62 2.31
C GLU A 174 -19.64 11.99 3.72
N GLU A 175 -20.28 10.83 3.89
CA GLU A 175 -20.33 10.12 5.17
C GLU A 175 -18.95 9.62 5.63
N LEU A 176 -18.11 9.16 4.70
CA LEU A 176 -16.83 8.53 4.97
C LEU A 176 -15.63 9.43 4.70
N GLU A 177 -15.81 10.74 4.59
CA GLU A 177 -14.77 11.70 4.26
C GLU A 177 -13.48 11.50 5.11
N LYS A 178 -13.65 11.35 6.45
CA LYS A 178 -12.52 11.17 7.36
C LYS A 178 -11.74 9.87 7.09
N GLU A 179 -12.44 8.79 6.75
CA GLU A 179 -11.82 7.52 6.42
C GLU A 179 -11.15 7.58 5.05
N THR A 180 -11.79 8.21 4.08
CA THR A 180 -11.23 8.43 2.74
C THR A 180 -9.93 9.23 2.82
N GLU A 181 -9.89 10.31 3.57
CA GLU A 181 -8.68 11.11 3.79
C GLU A 181 -7.57 10.32 4.51
N PHE A 182 -7.92 9.43 5.43
CA PHE A 182 -6.95 8.52 6.05
C PHE A 182 -6.29 7.61 5.02
N PHE A 183 -7.05 7.02 4.10
CA PHE A 183 -6.48 6.15 3.06
C PHE A 183 -5.64 6.93 2.04
N LYS A 184 -6.02 8.17 1.70
CA LYS A 184 -5.18 9.07 0.88
C LYS A 184 -3.85 9.36 1.57
N PHE A 185 -3.88 9.66 2.88
CA PHE A 185 -2.68 9.89 3.67
C PHE A 185 -1.74 8.67 3.66
N ILE A 186 -2.27 7.45 3.82
CA ILE A 186 -1.48 6.22 3.76
C ILE A 186 -0.77 6.11 2.42
N GLN A 187 -1.47 6.33 1.31
CA GLN A 187 -0.88 6.27 -0.02
C GLN A 187 0.20 7.34 -0.20
N TYR A 188 -0.02 8.55 0.27
CA TYR A 188 1.00 9.58 0.27
C TYR A 188 2.28 9.17 1.02
N LYS A 189 2.15 8.56 2.20
CA LYS A 189 3.30 8.09 2.98
C LYS A 189 4.02 6.93 2.29
N PHE A 190 3.27 6.00 1.73
CA PHE A 190 3.85 4.90 0.94
C PHE A 190 4.68 5.44 -0.23
N PHE A 191 4.09 6.27 -1.08
CA PHE A 191 4.77 6.77 -2.28
C PHE A 191 5.96 7.68 -1.95
N ARG A 192 5.92 8.42 -0.87
CA ARG A 192 7.08 9.18 -0.41
C ARG A 192 8.24 8.26 -0.02
N GLN A 193 7.98 7.24 0.79
CA GLN A 193 9.03 6.32 1.22
C GLN A 193 9.55 5.50 0.04
N TRP A 194 8.67 5.01 -0.82
CA TRP A 194 9.03 4.30 -2.04
C TRP A 194 9.90 5.15 -2.98
N SER A 195 9.50 6.38 -3.26
CA SER A 195 10.26 7.28 -4.12
C SER A 195 11.66 7.55 -3.57
N ASN A 196 11.79 7.71 -2.25
CA ASN A 196 13.08 7.91 -1.61
C ASN A 196 13.97 6.67 -1.72
N LEU A 197 13.44 5.47 -1.47
CA LEU A 197 14.18 4.22 -1.59
C LEU A 197 14.61 3.97 -3.04
N LYS A 198 13.68 4.15 -3.98
CA LYS A 198 13.98 4.01 -5.43
C LYS A 198 15.07 4.99 -5.87
N LYS A 199 14.96 6.25 -5.45
CA LYS A 199 16.00 7.24 -5.75
C LYS A 199 17.35 6.82 -5.18
N TYR A 200 17.39 6.38 -3.92
CA TYR A 200 18.63 5.92 -3.27
C TYR A 200 19.28 4.77 -4.04
N ALA A 201 18.51 3.76 -4.44
CA ALA A 201 19.01 2.64 -5.24
C ALA A 201 19.58 3.12 -6.58
N ASN A 202 18.83 3.96 -7.29
CA ASN A 202 19.24 4.48 -8.60
C ASN A 202 20.50 5.37 -8.49
N ASP A 203 20.59 6.23 -7.48
CA ASP A 203 21.77 7.09 -7.24
C ASP A 203 23.04 6.25 -6.99
N LYS A 204 22.88 5.02 -6.48
CA LYS A 204 23.95 4.05 -6.26
C LYS A 204 24.19 3.09 -7.44
N GLY A 205 23.48 3.29 -8.55
CA GLY A 205 23.62 2.49 -9.75
C GLY A 205 22.94 1.12 -9.70
N VAL A 206 21.97 0.93 -8.77
CA VAL A 206 21.11 -0.25 -8.69
C VAL A 206 19.76 0.07 -9.34
N GLU A 207 19.43 -0.65 -10.41
CA GLU A 207 18.14 -0.55 -11.09
C GLU A 207 17.12 -1.42 -10.38
N ILE A 208 15.91 -0.90 -10.14
CA ILE A 208 14.81 -1.68 -9.59
C ILE A 208 13.96 -2.22 -10.74
N ILE A 209 13.82 -3.54 -10.79
CA ILE A 209 12.94 -4.25 -11.72
C ILE A 209 11.66 -4.58 -10.96
N GLY A 210 10.54 -3.99 -11.40
CA GLY A 210 9.22 -4.30 -10.89
C GLY A 210 8.68 -5.60 -11.48
N ASP A 211 7.55 -6.03 -10.94
CA ASP A 211 6.76 -7.15 -11.46
C ASP A 211 5.30 -6.72 -11.63
N MET A 212 4.61 -7.28 -12.61
CA MET A 212 3.25 -6.93 -12.94
C MET A 212 2.35 -8.15 -12.81
N PRO A 213 1.25 -8.08 -12.04
CA PRO A 213 0.25 -9.14 -12.01
C PRO A 213 -0.35 -9.38 -13.40
N ILE A 214 -0.23 -10.60 -13.92
CA ILE A 214 -0.83 -10.98 -15.20
C ILE A 214 -2.28 -11.40 -14.97
N TYR A 215 -2.56 -12.09 -13.86
CA TYR A 215 -3.90 -12.49 -13.45
C TYR A 215 -4.41 -11.56 -12.35
N VAL A 216 -5.62 -11.03 -12.54
CA VAL A 216 -6.27 -10.15 -11.59
C VAL A 216 -7.40 -10.88 -10.88
N SER A 217 -7.52 -10.67 -9.56
CA SER A 217 -8.63 -11.19 -8.79
C SER A 217 -9.95 -10.50 -9.17
N SER A 218 -11.07 -11.23 -9.09
CA SER A 218 -12.42 -10.66 -9.24
C SER A 218 -12.74 -9.55 -8.21
N ILE A 219 -11.92 -9.42 -7.18
CA ILE A 219 -12.02 -8.39 -6.13
C ILE A 219 -11.31 -7.09 -6.55
N LEU A 220 -10.54 -7.11 -7.65
CA LEU A 220 -9.77 -5.97 -8.12
C LEU A 220 -10.68 -4.81 -8.50
N ILE A 221 -10.38 -3.63 -7.97
CA ILE A 221 -10.89 -2.38 -8.51
C ILE A 221 -9.87 -1.88 -9.53
N VAL A 222 -10.22 -2.00 -10.76
CA VAL A 222 -9.61 -1.17 -11.77
C VAL A 222 -10.26 0.20 -11.62
N SER A 223 -9.57 1.17 -11.01
CA SER A 223 -9.90 2.57 -11.20
C SER A 223 -9.54 2.86 -12.66
N SER A 224 -10.45 2.49 -13.55
CA SER A 224 -10.30 2.83 -14.94
C SER A 224 -10.60 4.31 -15.06
N GLY A 225 -9.66 5.08 -15.57
CA GLY A 225 -9.94 6.38 -16.15
C GLY A 225 -10.86 6.28 -17.39
N ILE A 226 -11.59 5.19 -17.54
CA ILE A 226 -12.63 4.97 -18.56
C ILE A 226 -13.95 5.41 -17.94
N LYS A 227 -14.31 6.64 -18.22
CA LYS A 227 -15.68 7.13 -18.03
C LYS A 227 -16.63 6.16 -18.74
N GLY A 228 -17.44 5.43 -17.98
CA GLY A 228 -18.67 4.85 -18.52
C GLY A 228 -18.77 3.36 -18.71
N THR A 229 -17.97 2.53 -18.07
CA THR A 229 -18.23 1.07 -18.10
C THR A 229 -18.31 0.54 -16.68
N GLY A 230 -19.46 -0.07 -16.39
CA GLY A 230 -19.70 -0.82 -15.16
C GLY A 230 -18.65 -1.92 -14.92
N PRO A 231 -18.74 -2.66 -13.80
CA PRO A 231 -17.78 -3.70 -13.49
C PRO A 231 -17.69 -4.64 -14.68
N TYR A 232 -16.51 -4.77 -15.28
CA TYR A 232 -16.28 -5.83 -16.24
C TYR A 232 -16.41 -7.17 -15.50
N LEU A 233 -17.60 -7.74 -15.55
CA LEU A 233 -17.78 -9.16 -15.40
C LEU A 233 -17.01 -9.78 -16.56
N LEU A 234 -15.81 -10.26 -16.30
CA LEU A 234 -15.27 -11.31 -17.13
C LEU A 234 -16.27 -12.45 -17.01
N SER A 235 -17.12 -12.59 -18.01
CA SER A 235 -17.98 -13.74 -18.16
C SER A 235 -17.06 -14.96 -18.15
N SER A 236 -17.18 -15.75 -17.08
CA SER A 236 -16.70 -17.11 -17.08
C SER A 236 -17.51 -17.88 -18.10
N ASN A 237 -17.06 -17.90 -19.34
CA ASN A 237 -17.49 -18.90 -20.31
C ASN A 237 -16.32 -19.83 -20.53
N GLN A 238 -16.53 -21.07 -20.03
CA GLN A 238 -15.90 -22.36 -20.27
C GLN A 238 -14.49 -22.56 -19.73
#